data_78760413c9df8d702ac4db646715e3a0
#
_entry.id   78760413c9df8d702ac4db646715e3a0
#
_cell.length_a   1.000
_cell.length_b   1.000
_cell.length_c   1.000
_cell.angle_alpha   90.00
_cell.angle_beta   90.00
_cell.angle_gamma   90.00
#
_symmetry.space_group_name_H-M   'P 1'
#
loop_
_entity.id
_entity.type
_entity.pdbx_description
1 polymer ?
#
loop_
_entity_poly.entity_id
_entity_poly.type
_entity_poly.pdbx_seq_one_letter_code
_entity_poly.pdbx_strand_id
1 'polypeptide(L)'
;MPAGHPYYTRPMPGAWSKPREFARLADSRAEFEVGIPVSELPGIPAEWTGTPAVIAARLRFLREQGQAMAEVEVQGELEGTCQRCMRALRLPVQSASRVALVASEDEAGRLPAEYETFLAAEGRCELAALVAEEVLLSLPIVPRHAAGSTCELAADEGQVAAGEPGEEEPAADTQRPFADLRALMERGKH
;
A
#
# COMPACT_ATOMS: atom_id res chain seq x y z
N MET A 1 29.33 23.49 -13.56
CA MET A 1 28.08 23.99 -14.18
C MET A 1 27.20 22.79 -14.43
N PRO A 2 26.20 22.45 -13.61
CA PRO A 2 25.26 21.39 -13.94
C PRO A 2 24.30 21.93 -15.02
N ALA A 3 24.19 21.20 -16.13
CA ALA A 3 23.27 21.48 -17.21
C ALA A 3 21.85 21.38 -16.68
N GLY A 4 21.11 22.52 -16.70
CA GLY A 4 19.71 22.55 -16.34
C GLY A 4 18.90 21.66 -17.25
N HIS A 5 18.16 20.71 -16.68
CA HIS A 5 17.16 19.96 -17.39
C HIS A 5 16.06 20.94 -17.82
N PRO A 6 15.77 21.05 -19.12
CA PRO A 6 14.65 21.83 -19.59
C PRO A 6 13.37 21.03 -19.35
N TYR A 7 12.36 21.71 -18.83
CA TYR A 7 10.97 21.27 -18.65
C TYR A 7 10.58 20.52 -17.37
N TYR A 8 11.07 20.98 -16.23
CA TYR A 8 10.36 20.74 -14.98
C TYR A 8 9.16 21.68 -14.87
N THR A 9 8.04 21.32 -15.45
CA THR A 9 6.78 21.94 -15.06
C THR A 9 6.34 21.30 -13.75
N ARG A 10 6.67 21.97 -12.64
CA ARG A 10 6.08 21.61 -11.33
C ARG A 10 4.56 21.72 -11.50
N PRO A 11 3.79 20.60 -11.51
CA PRO A 11 2.35 20.72 -11.68
C PRO A 11 1.78 21.53 -10.54
N MET A 12 0.79 22.36 -10.86
CA MET A 12 0.04 23.08 -9.84
C MET A 12 -0.68 22.07 -8.92
N PRO A 13 -0.84 22.38 -7.62
CA PRO A 13 -1.60 21.53 -6.71
C PRO A 13 -2.94 21.10 -7.35
N GLY A 14 -3.28 19.81 -7.27
CA GLY A 14 -4.48 19.24 -7.90
C GLY A 14 -4.36 18.93 -9.40
N ALA A 15 -3.23 19.24 -10.05
CA ALA A 15 -3.05 18.86 -11.47
C ALA A 15 -2.88 17.36 -11.69
N TRP A 16 -2.50 16.62 -10.65
CA TRP A 16 -2.34 15.17 -10.65
C TRP A 16 -3.65 14.38 -10.60
N SER A 17 -4.76 14.99 -10.15
CA SER A 17 -6.11 14.40 -10.14
C SER A 17 -6.94 14.72 -11.39
N LYS A 18 -6.32 15.32 -12.43
CA LYS A 18 -7.01 15.58 -13.70
C LYS A 18 -6.87 14.37 -14.61
N PRO A 19 -7.98 13.75 -15.08
CA PRO A 19 -7.95 12.67 -16.04
C PRO A 19 -7.28 13.10 -17.35
N ARG A 20 -6.33 12.31 -17.85
CA ARG A 20 -5.55 12.55 -19.06
C ARG A 20 -5.63 11.35 -19.98
N GLU A 21 -5.71 11.58 -21.27
CA GLU A 21 -5.66 10.51 -22.27
C GLU A 21 -4.27 9.86 -22.25
N PHE A 22 -4.17 8.62 -21.79
CA PHE A 22 -2.87 7.95 -21.64
C PHE A 22 -2.19 7.69 -22.99
N ALA A 23 -2.96 7.50 -24.06
CA ALA A 23 -2.40 7.32 -25.39
C ALA A 23 -1.60 8.56 -25.82
N ARG A 24 -2.13 9.77 -25.58
CA ARG A 24 -1.42 11.02 -25.87
C ARG A 24 -0.18 11.21 -24.98
N LEU A 25 -0.27 10.82 -23.71
CA LEU A 25 0.88 10.88 -22.81
C LEU A 25 2.01 9.97 -23.31
N ALA A 26 1.67 8.75 -23.74
CA ALA A 26 2.63 7.79 -24.28
C ALA A 26 3.23 8.25 -25.62
N ASP A 27 2.40 8.79 -26.53
CA ASP A 27 2.85 9.31 -27.83
C ASP A 27 3.80 10.49 -27.70
N SER A 28 3.53 11.39 -26.74
CA SER A 28 4.37 12.56 -26.45
C SER A 28 5.58 12.24 -25.57
N ARG A 29 5.70 11.01 -25.06
CA ARG A 29 6.70 10.62 -24.06
C ARG A 29 6.72 11.56 -22.87
N ALA A 30 5.51 11.82 -22.34
CA ALA A 30 5.34 12.77 -21.25
C ALA A 30 6.05 12.28 -19.98
N GLU A 31 6.71 13.23 -19.28
CA GLU A 31 7.35 12.99 -18.00
C GLU A 31 6.80 13.97 -16.97
N PHE A 32 6.58 13.47 -15.74
CA PHE A 32 6.12 14.27 -14.63
C PHE A 32 6.96 13.96 -13.39
N GLU A 33 7.30 15.01 -12.67
CA GLU A 33 7.78 14.91 -11.30
C GLU A 33 6.83 15.68 -10.40
N VAL A 34 6.25 14.98 -9.43
CA VAL A 34 5.18 15.52 -8.59
C VAL A 34 5.44 15.17 -7.14
N GLY A 35 5.02 16.05 -6.23
CA GLY A 35 4.89 15.74 -4.82
C GLY A 35 3.41 15.76 -4.47
N ILE A 36 2.83 14.61 -4.18
CA ILE A 36 1.40 14.47 -3.91
C ILE A 36 1.19 14.25 -2.41
N PRO A 37 0.39 15.09 -1.73
CA PRO A 37 -0.02 14.81 -0.35
C PRO A 37 -0.71 13.45 -0.26
N VAL A 38 -0.38 12.66 0.75
CA VAL A 38 -0.97 11.32 0.92
C VAL A 38 -2.50 11.38 1.03
N SER A 39 -3.03 12.46 1.62
CA SER A 39 -4.48 12.72 1.69
C SER A 39 -5.16 12.94 0.35
N GLU A 40 -4.40 13.20 -0.72
CA GLU A 40 -4.91 13.38 -2.09
C GLU A 40 -4.70 12.14 -2.97
N LEU A 41 -4.09 11.09 -2.43
CA LEU A 41 -3.93 9.80 -3.10
C LEU A 41 -5.20 8.96 -2.91
N PRO A 42 -5.87 8.55 -4.00
CA PRO A 42 -7.10 7.76 -3.90
C PRO A 42 -6.83 6.37 -3.30
N GLY A 43 -7.76 5.86 -2.50
CA GLY A 43 -7.70 4.49 -1.97
C GLY A 43 -6.70 4.24 -0.85
N ILE A 44 -5.87 5.22 -0.46
CA ILE A 44 -4.98 5.06 0.69
C ILE A 44 -5.81 4.98 1.98
N PRO A 45 -5.65 3.93 2.81
CA PRO A 45 -6.38 3.78 4.06
C PRO A 45 -6.18 4.97 5.01
N ALA A 46 -7.24 5.33 5.73
CA ALA A 46 -7.25 6.51 6.62
C ALA A 46 -6.17 6.46 7.71
N GLU A 47 -5.76 5.29 8.12
CA GLU A 47 -4.68 5.06 9.10
C GLU A 47 -3.32 5.60 8.63
N TRP A 48 -3.11 5.75 7.31
CA TRP A 48 -1.88 6.28 6.72
C TRP A 48 -1.98 7.76 6.33
N THR A 49 -3.19 8.33 6.34
CA THR A 49 -3.43 9.73 5.95
C THR A 49 -3.45 10.70 7.13
N GLY A 50 -3.29 10.21 8.36
CA GLY A 50 -3.43 11.00 9.60
C GLY A 50 -2.35 12.06 9.81
N THR A 51 -1.19 11.91 9.18
CA THR A 51 -0.07 12.87 9.23
C THR A 51 0.15 13.53 7.87
N PRO A 52 0.51 14.81 7.83
CA PRO A 52 0.82 15.47 6.56
C PRO A 52 2.12 14.89 5.98
N ALA A 53 1.98 13.92 5.11
CA ALA A 53 3.06 13.29 4.36
C ALA A 53 2.90 13.60 2.86
N VAL A 54 4.02 13.67 2.15
CA VAL A 54 4.07 13.91 0.70
C VAL A 54 4.86 12.78 0.06
N ILE A 55 4.26 12.15 -0.94
CA ILE A 55 4.96 11.18 -1.79
C ILE A 55 5.54 11.92 -2.99
N ALA A 56 6.85 11.86 -3.13
CA ALA A 56 7.52 12.25 -4.35
C ALA A 56 7.36 11.14 -5.39
N ALA A 57 6.94 11.49 -6.59
CA ALA A 57 6.76 10.53 -7.66
C ALA A 57 7.33 11.05 -8.98
N ARG A 58 7.94 10.15 -9.74
CA ARG A 58 8.34 10.35 -11.12
C ARG A 58 7.53 9.40 -11.99
N LEU A 59 6.86 9.95 -13.00
CA LEU A 59 6.07 9.18 -13.96
C LEU A 59 6.61 9.46 -15.37
N ARG A 60 6.85 8.40 -16.14
CA ARG A 60 7.30 8.47 -17.53
C ARG A 60 6.38 7.62 -18.37
N PHE A 61 5.83 8.24 -19.40
CA PHE A 61 4.93 7.57 -20.33
C PHE A 61 5.68 7.26 -21.63
N LEU A 62 5.47 6.05 -22.15
CA LEU A 62 6.14 5.63 -23.39
C LEU A 62 5.28 4.60 -24.15
N ARG A 63 5.68 4.32 -25.41
CA ARG A 63 5.09 3.22 -26.16
C ARG A 63 6.10 2.12 -26.34
N GLU A 64 5.64 0.90 -26.10
CA GLU A 64 6.41 -0.30 -26.34
C GLU A 64 5.56 -1.30 -27.14
N GLN A 65 6.04 -1.75 -28.27
CA GLN A 65 5.32 -2.68 -29.18
C GLN A 65 3.87 -2.23 -29.51
N GLY A 66 3.63 -0.91 -29.54
CA GLY A 66 2.30 -0.35 -29.76
C GLY A 66 1.47 -0.14 -28.50
N GLN A 67 1.84 -0.74 -27.37
CA GLN A 67 1.16 -0.61 -26.08
C GLN A 67 1.61 0.68 -25.36
N ALA A 68 0.67 1.41 -24.77
CA ALA A 68 0.98 2.53 -23.89
C ALA A 68 1.44 2.02 -22.53
N MET A 69 2.58 2.51 -22.06
CA MET A 69 3.21 2.11 -20.81
C MET A 69 3.41 3.32 -19.90
N ALA A 70 3.39 3.09 -18.60
CA ALA A 70 3.85 4.04 -17.61
C ALA A 70 4.93 3.41 -16.73
N GLU A 71 6.04 4.12 -16.55
CA GLU A 71 7.03 3.85 -15.51
C GLU A 71 6.71 4.78 -14.34
N VAL A 72 6.52 4.20 -13.16
CA VAL A 72 6.15 4.91 -11.94
C VAL A 72 7.20 4.65 -10.88
N GLU A 73 7.84 5.70 -10.40
CA GLU A 73 8.78 5.64 -9.28
C GLU A 73 8.20 6.47 -8.13
N VAL A 74 8.13 5.92 -6.94
CA VAL A 74 7.61 6.62 -5.75
C VAL A 74 8.61 6.57 -4.62
N GLN A 75 8.69 7.67 -3.86
CA GLN A 75 9.52 7.79 -2.68
C GLN A 75 8.85 8.68 -1.63
N GLY A 76 8.89 8.23 -0.37
CA GLY A 76 8.37 9.00 0.75
C GLY A 76 8.44 8.23 2.06
N GLU A 77 7.76 8.75 3.06
CA GLU A 77 7.59 8.10 4.36
C GLU A 77 6.14 8.27 4.81
N LEU A 78 5.55 7.20 5.29
CA LEU A 78 4.21 7.19 5.88
C LEU A 78 4.31 6.97 7.38
N GLU A 79 3.42 7.61 8.12
CA GLU A 79 3.26 7.34 9.54
C GLU A 79 1.97 6.57 9.78
N GLY A 80 2.05 5.53 10.58
CA GLY A 80 0.94 4.67 10.91
C GLY A 80 1.10 4.06 12.30
N THR A 81 0.38 2.98 12.57
CA THR A 81 0.42 2.28 13.84
C THR A 81 0.94 0.86 13.66
N CYS A 82 1.94 0.49 14.45
CA CYS A 82 2.45 -0.87 14.47
C CYS A 82 1.37 -1.83 15.01
N GLN A 83 1.02 -2.85 14.24
CA GLN A 83 -0.03 -3.83 14.61
C GLN A 83 0.41 -4.82 15.69
N ARG A 84 1.65 -4.72 16.16
CA ARG A 84 2.16 -5.57 17.24
C ARG A 84 2.17 -4.86 18.59
N CYS A 85 2.68 -3.62 18.65
CA CYS A 85 2.85 -2.90 19.91
C CYS A 85 1.96 -1.64 20.02
N MET A 86 1.14 -1.39 19.00
CA MET A 86 0.19 -0.27 18.92
C MET A 86 0.83 1.13 19.07
N ARG A 87 2.15 1.23 18.88
CA ARG A 87 2.87 2.52 18.90
C ARG A 87 3.04 3.05 17.48
N ALA A 88 3.37 4.33 17.37
CA ALA A 88 3.67 4.98 16.10
C ALA A 88 4.75 4.23 15.31
N LEU A 89 4.51 4.06 14.02
CA LEU A 89 5.39 3.40 13.07
C LEU A 89 5.67 4.37 11.93
N ARG A 90 6.94 4.50 11.55
CA ARG A 90 7.33 5.15 10.30
C ARG A 90 7.70 4.09 9.29
N LEU A 91 7.07 4.18 8.13
CA LEU A 91 7.26 3.25 7.04
C LEU A 91 7.85 4.00 5.84
N PRO A 92 9.10 3.69 5.46
CA PRO A 92 9.65 4.22 4.22
C PRO A 92 8.91 3.57 3.04
N VAL A 93 8.50 4.40 2.09
CA VAL A 93 7.93 4.01 0.81
C VAL A 93 8.99 4.26 -0.25
N GLN A 94 9.41 3.22 -0.93
CA GLN A 94 10.28 3.31 -2.09
C GLN A 94 9.96 2.14 -3.01
N SER A 95 9.38 2.46 -4.15
CA SER A 95 8.98 1.46 -5.14
C SER A 95 9.11 2.01 -6.54
N ALA A 96 9.24 1.11 -7.51
CA ALA A 96 9.26 1.43 -8.92
C ALA A 96 8.62 0.27 -9.69
N SER A 97 7.68 0.60 -10.56
CA SER A 97 7.01 -0.35 -11.43
C SER A 97 6.91 0.14 -12.87
N ARG A 98 6.52 -0.77 -13.73
CA ARG A 98 6.25 -0.51 -15.12
C ARG A 98 4.97 -1.22 -15.52
N VAL A 99 3.94 -0.44 -15.83
CA VAL A 99 2.59 -0.94 -16.09
C VAL A 99 2.12 -0.63 -17.50
N ALA A 100 1.39 -1.55 -18.10
CA ALA A 100 0.68 -1.34 -19.34
C ALA A 100 -0.66 -0.65 -19.05
N LEU A 101 -0.90 0.47 -19.71
CA LEU A 101 -2.15 1.22 -19.57
C LEU A 101 -3.19 0.66 -20.53
N VAL A 102 -4.30 0.16 -19.98
CA VAL A 102 -5.38 -0.48 -20.74
C VAL A 102 -6.71 0.19 -20.44
N ALA A 103 -7.60 0.24 -21.42
CA ALA A 103 -8.92 0.87 -21.27
C ALA A 103 -9.99 -0.11 -20.79
N SER A 104 -9.74 -1.42 -20.87
CA SER A 104 -10.68 -2.47 -20.47
C SER A 104 -9.96 -3.73 -20.02
N GLU A 105 -10.69 -4.57 -19.26
CA GLU A 105 -10.20 -5.92 -18.87
C GLU A 105 -9.97 -6.84 -20.10
N ASP A 106 -10.77 -6.68 -21.14
CA ASP A 106 -10.59 -7.41 -22.40
C ASP A 106 -9.25 -7.05 -23.08
N GLU A 107 -8.83 -5.79 -22.99
CA GLU A 107 -7.53 -5.34 -23.47
C GLU A 107 -6.41 -5.93 -22.61
N ALA A 108 -6.55 -5.89 -21.29
CA ALA A 108 -5.61 -6.50 -20.35
C ALA A 108 -5.42 -8.00 -20.62
N GLY A 109 -6.52 -8.74 -20.86
CA GLY A 109 -6.49 -10.18 -21.14
C GLY A 109 -5.84 -10.57 -22.46
N ARG A 110 -5.57 -9.62 -23.36
CA ARG A 110 -4.84 -9.86 -24.62
C ARG A 110 -3.34 -9.66 -24.49
N LEU A 111 -2.90 -9.01 -23.42
CA LEU A 111 -1.47 -8.79 -23.18
C LEU A 111 -0.82 -10.07 -22.63
N PRO A 112 0.45 -10.31 -22.93
CA PRO A 112 1.22 -11.37 -22.29
C PRO A 112 1.18 -11.25 -20.76
N ALA A 113 1.17 -12.38 -20.06
CA ALA A 113 1.06 -12.43 -18.60
C ALA A 113 2.23 -11.77 -17.84
N GLU A 114 3.31 -11.44 -18.54
CA GLU A 114 4.46 -10.70 -18.01
C GLU A 114 4.22 -9.20 -17.83
N TYR A 115 3.13 -8.68 -18.43
CA TYR A 115 2.79 -7.27 -18.27
C TYR A 115 1.89 -7.07 -17.04
N GLU A 116 2.34 -6.24 -16.13
CA GLU A 116 1.45 -5.65 -15.14
C GLU A 116 0.55 -4.63 -15.82
N THR A 117 -0.74 -4.63 -15.51
CA THR A 117 -1.71 -3.77 -16.17
C THR A 117 -2.36 -2.81 -15.21
N PHE A 118 -2.50 -1.55 -15.65
CA PHE A 118 -3.29 -0.54 -14.95
C PHE A 118 -4.55 -0.23 -15.78
N LEU A 119 -5.72 -0.49 -15.18
CA LEU A 119 -7.00 -0.25 -15.83
C LEU A 119 -7.39 1.24 -15.75
N ALA A 120 -7.27 1.92 -16.87
CA ALA A 120 -7.63 3.33 -17.03
C ALA A 120 -8.91 3.44 -17.87
N ALA A 121 -10.07 3.42 -17.20
CA ALA A 121 -11.37 3.45 -17.86
C ALA A 121 -11.47 4.59 -18.90
N GLU A 122 -12.11 4.31 -20.02
CA GLU A 122 -12.27 5.26 -21.13
C GLU A 122 -10.94 5.81 -21.71
N GLY A 123 -9.83 5.10 -21.51
CA GLY A 123 -8.51 5.53 -21.99
C GLY A 123 -7.93 6.74 -21.25
N ARG A 124 -8.41 7.02 -20.04
CA ARG A 124 -8.00 8.18 -19.23
C ARG A 124 -7.46 7.73 -17.88
N CYS A 125 -6.29 8.27 -17.50
CA CYS A 125 -5.70 8.03 -16.21
C CYS A 125 -5.42 9.34 -15.46
N GLU A 126 -5.42 9.27 -14.15
CA GLU A 126 -4.97 10.32 -13.25
C GLU A 126 -3.57 9.95 -12.72
N LEU A 127 -2.67 10.93 -12.65
CA LEU A 127 -1.34 10.68 -12.10
C LEU A 127 -1.41 10.22 -10.65
N ALA A 128 -2.36 10.79 -9.88
CA ALA A 128 -2.59 10.42 -8.49
C ALA A 128 -3.01 8.94 -8.34
N ALA A 129 -3.80 8.41 -9.27
CA ALA A 129 -4.24 7.02 -9.23
C ALA A 129 -3.06 6.05 -9.46
N LEU A 130 -2.20 6.33 -10.44
CA LEU A 130 -0.99 5.55 -10.69
C LEU A 130 -0.05 5.56 -9.48
N VAL A 131 0.17 6.73 -8.87
CA VAL A 131 1.01 6.86 -7.68
C VAL A 131 0.39 6.15 -6.48
N ALA A 132 -0.93 6.25 -6.31
CA ALA A 132 -1.63 5.60 -5.20
C ALA A 132 -1.52 4.07 -5.26
N GLU A 133 -1.68 3.49 -6.46
CA GLU A 133 -1.55 2.05 -6.64
C GLU A 133 -0.14 1.57 -6.29
N GLU A 134 0.89 2.28 -6.75
CA GLU A 134 2.28 1.94 -6.43
C GLU A 134 2.58 2.06 -4.94
N VAL A 135 2.04 3.09 -4.27
CA VAL A 135 2.14 3.22 -2.82
C VAL A 135 1.44 2.07 -2.12
N LEU A 136 0.20 1.73 -2.51
CA LEU A 136 -0.56 0.63 -1.92
C LEU A 136 0.16 -0.71 -2.04
N LEU A 137 0.75 -1.00 -3.19
CA LEU A 137 1.53 -2.24 -3.41
C LEU A 137 2.80 -2.30 -2.55
N SER A 138 3.36 -1.15 -2.18
CA SER A 138 4.54 -1.09 -1.30
C SER A 138 4.21 -1.26 0.18
N LEU A 139 2.94 -1.12 0.57
CA LEU A 139 2.53 -1.24 1.97
C LEU A 139 2.52 -2.70 2.43
N PRO A 140 3.06 -3.00 3.62
CA PRO A 140 2.95 -4.33 4.19
C PRO A 140 1.50 -4.62 4.64
N ILE A 141 1.02 -5.83 4.39
CA ILE A 141 -0.31 -6.29 4.85
C ILE A 141 -0.47 -6.12 6.36
N VAL A 142 0.60 -6.33 7.13
CA VAL A 142 0.63 -6.12 8.58
C VAL A 142 1.81 -5.23 8.95
N PRO A 143 1.58 -3.93 9.12
CA PRO A 143 2.63 -2.98 9.46
C PRO A 143 3.20 -3.24 10.85
N ARG A 144 4.52 -3.43 10.93
CA ARG A 144 5.25 -3.69 12.17
C ARG A 144 6.61 -3.01 12.14
N HIS A 145 7.13 -2.67 13.30
CA HIS A 145 8.53 -2.27 13.41
C HIS A 145 9.45 -3.41 12.95
N ALA A 146 10.60 -3.04 12.40
CA ALA A 146 11.60 -4.01 11.99
C ALA A 146 12.03 -4.92 13.15
N ALA A 147 12.47 -6.14 12.82
CA ALA A 147 13.03 -7.05 13.82
C ALA A 147 14.25 -6.41 14.53
N GLY A 148 14.32 -6.56 15.85
CA GLY A 148 15.39 -5.97 16.67
C GLY A 148 15.15 -4.52 17.13
N SER A 149 14.05 -3.87 16.68
CA SER A 149 13.58 -2.63 17.28
C SER A 149 12.86 -2.93 18.61
N THR A 150 12.70 -1.89 19.47
CA THR A 150 11.97 -1.97 20.76
C THR A 150 10.46 -2.22 20.59
N CYS A 151 10.08 -3.02 19.59
CA CYS A 151 8.72 -3.48 19.37
C CYS A 151 8.38 -4.65 20.29
N GLU A 152 8.69 -4.51 21.58
CA GLU A 152 8.15 -5.38 22.58
C GLU A 152 6.69 -4.99 22.81
N LEU A 153 5.81 -6.00 22.85
CA LEU A 153 4.53 -5.83 23.53
C LEU A 153 4.90 -5.14 24.84
N ALA A 154 4.31 -4.00 25.16
CA ALA A 154 4.36 -3.53 26.52
C ALA A 154 4.04 -4.76 27.34
N ALA A 155 5.05 -5.32 28.01
CA ALA A 155 4.81 -6.35 28.99
C ALA A 155 3.74 -5.71 29.85
N ASP A 156 2.56 -6.31 29.83
CA ASP A 156 1.50 -5.93 30.73
C ASP A 156 2.18 -6.04 32.11
N GLU A 157 2.59 -4.90 32.68
CA GLU A 157 3.04 -4.81 34.06
C GLU A 157 1.83 -4.98 34.99
N GLY A 158 0.82 -5.67 34.51
CA GLY A 158 -0.04 -6.48 35.33
C GLY A 158 0.81 -7.61 35.89
N GLN A 159 1.64 -7.30 36.88
CA GLN A 159 1.98 -8.28 37.89
C GLN A 159 0.66 -8.90 38.30
N VAL A 160 0.36 -10.07 37.75
CA VAL A 160 -0.47 -11.02 38.45
C VAL A 160 0.37 -11.33 39.70
N ALA A 161 0.19 -10.52 40.74
CA ALA A 161 0.62 -10.87 42.04
C ALA A 161 0.15 -12.32 42.21
N ALA A 162 1.10 -13.23 42.43
CA ALA A 162 0.79 -14.58 42.81
C ALA A 162 -0.06 -14.48 44.08
N GLY A 163 -1.39 -14.35 43.88
CA GLY A 163 -2.37 -14.44 44.93
C GLY A 163 -2.23 -15.86 45.52
N GLU A 164 -2.04 -15.89 46.80
CA GLU A 164 -2.13 -17.09 47.60
C GLU A 164 -3.36 -17.91 47.18
N PRO A 165 -3.34 -19.26 47.30
CA PRO A 165 -4.48 -20.09 46.94
C PRO A 165 -5.65 -19.81 47.90
N GLY A 166 -6.46 -18.81 47.54
CA GLY A 166 -7.75 -18.54 48.15
C GLY A 166 -8.81 -19.47 47.56
N GLU A 167 -9.64 -20.00 48.42
CA GLU A 167 -10.74 -20.93 48.25
C GLU A 167 -11.47 -20.82 46.91
N GLU A 168 -11.62 -21.98 46.24
CA GLU A 168 -12.35 -22.13 44.98
C GLU A 168 -13.83 -21.74 45.15
N GLU A 169 -14.21 -20.57 44.69
CA GLU A 169 -15.61 -20.32 44.34
C GLU A 169 -16.00 -21.14 43.12
N PRO A 170 -17.21 -21.73 43.08
CA PRO A 170 -17.64 -22.59 41.98
C PRO A 170 -17.67 -21.78 40.69
N ALA A 171 -16.86 -22.21 39.74
CA ALA A 171 -16.69 -21.61 38.42
C ALA A 171 -18.03 -21.49 37.71
N ALA A 172 -18.48 -20.27 37.45
CA ALA A 172 -19.53 -19.99 36.49
C ALA A 172 -19.24 -20.70 35.17
N ASP A 173 -20.28 -21.24 34.55
CA ASP A 173 -20.30 -22.04 33.34
C ASP A 173 -19.42 -21.46 32.22
N THR A 174 -18.12 -21.83 32.26
CA THR A 174 -17.15 -21.40 31.26
C THR A 174 -17.36 -22.27 30.04
N GLN A 175 -17.98 -21.72 29.01
CA GLN A 175 -18.10 -22.40 27.71
C GLN A 175 -16.70 -22.75 27.19
N ARG A 176 -16.45 -24.05 27.02
CA ARG A 176 -15.24 -24.59 26.40
C ARG A 176 -15.56 -25.09 25.00
N PRO A 177 -15.67 -24.22 24.01
CA PRO A 177 -16.15 -24.56 22.67
C PRO A 177 -15.28 -25.60 21.93
N PHE A 178 -14.06 -25.87 22.42
CA PHE A 178 -13.11 -26.81 21.84
C PHE A 178 -12.84 -28.05 22.73
N ALA A 179 -13.64 -28.29 23.77
CA ALA A 179 -13.41 -29.41 24.70
C ALA A 179 -13.40 -30.77 23.97
N ASP A 180 -14.22 -30.94 22.95
CA ASP A 180 -14.37 -32.21 22.22
C ASP A 180 -13.55 -32.29 20.93
N LEU A 181 -12.71 -31.27 20.62
CA LEU A 181 -11.94 -31.24 19.40
C LEU A 181 -11.02 -32.46 19.22
N ARG A 182 -10.43 -32.92 20.30
CA ARG A 182 -9.55 -34.11 20.31
C ARG A 182 -10.31 -35.38 19.90
N ALA A 183 -11.50 -35.56 20.43
CA ALA A 183 -12.36 -36.71 20.12
C ALA A 183 -12.88 -36.66 18.65
N LEU A 184 -13.11 -35.46 18.11
CA LEU A 184 -13.46 -35.27 16.71
C LEU A 184 -12.32 -35.61 15.77
N MET A 185 -11.08 -35.21 16.11
CA MET A 185 -9.90 -35.52 15.31
C MET A 185 -9.54 -37.02 15.32
N GLU A 186 -9.82 -37.72 16.40
CA GLU A 186 -9.60 -39.17 16.47
C GLU A 186 -10.64 -39.97 15.67
N ARG A 187 -11.88 -39.48 15.58
CA ARG A 187 -12.95 -40.11 14.75
C ARG A 187 -12.77 -39.90 13.25
N GLY A 188 -12.08 -38.87 12.83
CA GLY A 188 -11.82 -38.57 11.39
C GLY A 188 -10.67 -39.32 10.75
N LYS A 189 -10.03 -40.27 11.45
CA LYS A 189 -8.90 -41.09 10.96
C LYS A 189 -9.28 -42.49 10.47
N HIS A 190 -10.54 -42.72 10.12
CA HIS A 190 -10.99 -43.98 9.49
C HIS A 190 -11.47 -43.76 8.08
#